data_2d39b1fb7a351e5cc2e9a4e5664b3f3b
#
_entry.id   2d39b1fb7a351e5cc2e9a4e5664b3f3b
#
_cell.length_a   1.000
_cell.length_b   1.000
_cell.length_c   1.000
_cell.angle_alpha   90.00
_cell.angle_beta   90.00
_cell.angle_gamma   90.00
#
_symmetry.space_group_name_H-M   'P 1'
#
loop_
_entity.id
_entity.type
_entity.pdbx_description
1 polymer ?
#
loop_
_entity_poly.entity_id
_entity_poly.type
_entity_poly.pdbx_seq_one_letter_code
_entity_poly.pdbx_strand_id
1 'polypeptide(L)'
;MDEKSLRLLKAMREQIGETTGRTVDAGAAAKSLGMYPGTLDRSLLYLVRAGYIEEYADRAMSSRNGMFLITLQGIAAIDNA
;
A
#
# COMPACT_ATOMS: atom_id res chain seq x y z
N MET A 1 10.75 9.31 2.21
CA MET A 1 10.14 8.18 1.45
C MET A 1 10.60 8.26 0.01
N ASP A 2 11.01 7.14 -0.54
CA ASP A 2 11.44 7.13 -1.94
C ASP A 2 10.24 7.26 -2.89
N GLU A 3 10.52 7.68 -4.13
CA GLU A 3 9.47 7.96 -5.10
C GLU A 3 8.63 6.74 -5.44
N LYS A 4 9.25 5.57 -5.55
CA LYS A 4 8.53 4.34 -5.90
C LYS A 4 7.53 3.94 -4.80
N SER A 5 7.94 4.03 -3.55
CA SER A 5 7.06 3.74 -2.42
C SER A 5 5.92 4.74 -2.32
N LEU A 6 6.20 6.02 -2.57
CA LEU A 6 5.16 7.05 -2.57
C LEU A 6 4.15 6.82 -3.69
N ARG A 7 4.61 6.49 -4.89
CA ARG A 7 3.71 6.17 -6.00
C ARG A 7 2.83 4.97 -5.70
N LEU A 8 3.42 3.94 -5.09
CA LEU A 8 2.65 2.76 -4.69
C LEU A 8 1.59 3.14 -3.66
N LEU A 9 1.96 3.91 -2.65
CA LEU A 9 1.02 4.35 -1.62
C LEU A 9 -0.12 5.17 -2.21
N LYS A 10 0.18 6.08 -3.12
CA LYS A 10 -0.84 6.87 -3.81
C LYS A 10 -1.78 6.01 -4.65
N ALA A 11 -1.24 5.03 -5.38
CA ALA A 11 -2.04 4.12 -6.19
C ALA A 11 -2.96 3.25 -5.31
N MET A 12 -2.47 2.82 -4.16
CA MET A 12 -3.28 2.10 -3.18
C MET A 12 -4.41 2.99 -2.66
N ARG A 13 -4.10 4.26 -2.35
CA ARG A 13 -5.09 5.22 -1.87
C ARG A 13 -6.22 5.44 -2.89
N GLU A 14 -5.88 5.49 -4.16
CA GLU A 14 -6.87 5.69 -5.23
C GLU A 14 -7.94 4.60 -5.26
N GLN A 15 -7.64 3.40 -4.81
CA GLN A 15 -8.62 2.32 -4.79
C GLN A 15 -9.79 2.59 -3.85
N ILE A 16 -9.57 3.37 -2.81
CA ILE A 16 -10.57 3.65 -1.78
C ILE A 16 -11.00 5.11 -1.74
N GLY A 17 -10.37 5.96 -2.55
CA GLY A 17 -10.67 7.38 -2.59
C GLY A 17 -10.45 8.04 -1.25
N GLU A 18 -11.43 8.79 -0.77
CA GLU A 18 -11.34 9.50 0.52
C GLU A 18 -11.78 8.65 1.72
N THR A 19 -12.20 7.41 1.47
CA THR A 19 -12.62 6.53 2.58
C THR A 19 -11.42 6.03 3.37
N THR A 20 -11.66 5.61 4.60
CA THR A 20 -10.64 5.02 5.47
C THR A 20 -11.13 3.67 6.01
N GLY A 21 -10.21 2.84 6.50
CA GLY A 21 -10.56 1.56 7.09
C GLY A 21 -10.95 0.48 6.10
N ARG A 22 -10.74 0.71 4.80
CA ARG A 22 -11.00 -0.27 3.76
C ARG A 22 -9.69 -0.89 3.28
N THR A 23 -9.76 -2.16 2.92
CA THR A 23 -8.58 -2.85 2.41
C THR A 23 -8.24 -2.39 1.00
N VAL A 24 -6.94 -2.36 0.71
CA VAL A 24 -6.41 -2.05 -0.61
C VAL A 24 -5.58 -3.21 -1.12
N ASP A 25 -5.59 -3.40 -2.43
CA ASP A 25 -4.84 -4.48 -3.09
C ASP A 25 -3.52 -3.93 -3.62
N ALA A 26 -2.44 -4.28 -2.96
CA ALA A 26 -1.10 -3.84 -3.36
C ALA A 26 -0.69 -4.38 -4.72
N GLY A 27 -1.08 -5.61 -5.02
CA GLY A 27 -0.77 -6.22 -6.32
C GLY A 27 -1.41 -5.47 -7.49
N ALA A 28 -2.68 -5.08 -7.32
CA ALA A 28 -3.38 -4.29 -8.34
C ALA A 28 -2.75 -2.92 -8.52
N ALA A 29 -2.37 -2.26 -7.42
CA ALA A 29 -1.70 -0.97 -7.47
C ALA A 29 -0.36 -1.07 -8.20
N ALA A 30 0.45 -2.09 -7.87
CA ALA A 30 1.74 -2.31 -8.52
C ALA A 30 1.58 -2.58 -10.02
N LYS A 31 0.58 -3.35 -10.39
CA LYS A 31 0.30 -3.67 -11.78
C LYS A 31 -0.03 -2.40 -12.58
N SER A 32 -0.82 -1.51 -12.01
CA SER A 32 -1.16 -0.24 -12.66
C SER A 32 0.06 0.65 -12.88
N LEU A 33 1.08 0.51 -12.04
CA LEU A 33 2.33 1.27 -12.13
C LEU A 33 3.41 0.56 -12.97
N GLY A 34 3.16 -0.65 -13.43
CA GLY A 34 4.18 -1.44 -14.11
C GLY A 34 5.34 -1.85 -13.19
N MET A 35 5.08 -2.00 -11.91
CA MET A 35 6.10 -2.28 -10.90
C MET A 35 6.47 -3.77 -10.90
N TYR A 36 7.76 -4.07 -10.86
CA TYR A 36 8.23 -5.45 -10.77
C TYR A 36 8.00 -6.03 -9.38
N PRO A 37 7.78 -7.36 -9.27
CA PRO A 37 7.52 -8.00 -7.97
C PRO A 37 8.56 -7.72 -6.91
N GLY A 38 9.84 -7.75 -7.26
CA GLY A 38 10.91 -7.48 -6.29
C GLY A 38 10.89 -6.04 -5.78
N THR A 39 10.55 -5.09 -6.64
CA THR A 39 10.40 -3.69 -6.25
C THR A 39 9.18 -3.51 -5.36
N LEU A 40 8.08 -4.18 -5.71
CA LEU A 40 6.86 -4.17 -4.89
C LEU A 40 7.14 -4.67 -3.48
N ASP A 41 7.81 -5.82 -3.36
CA ASP A 41 8.11 -6.41 -2.06
C ASP A 41 8.92 -5.45 -1.17
N ARG A 42 9.92 -4.81 -1.74
CA ARG A 42 10.75 -3.85 -1.00
C ARG A 42 9.97 -2.61 -0.58
N SER A 43 9.15 -2.08 -1.46
CA SER A 43 8.31 -0.93 -1.15
C SER A 43 7.28 -1.25 -0.07
N LEU A 44 6.64 -2.41 -0.14
CA LEU A 44 5.69 -2.85 0.88
C LEU A 44 6.36 -3.01 2.24
N LEU A 45 7.53 -3.64 2.27
CA LEU A 45 8.27 -3.81 3.52
C LEU A 45 8.60 -2.46 4.14
N TYR A 46 9.06 -1.51 3.33
CA TYR A 46 9.34 -0.16 3.78
C TYR A 46 8.09 0.51 4.36
N LEU A 47 6.98 0.46 3.61
CA LEU A 47 5.74 1.12 4.01
C LEU A 47 5.17 0.55 5.31
N VAL A 48 5.24 -0.77 5.48
CA VAL A 48 4.80 -1.42 6.72
C VAL A 48 5.68 -1.00 7.89
N ARG A 49 7.00 -1.06 7.72
CA ARG A 49 7.95 -0.70 8.79
C ARG A 49 7.87 0.76 9.19
N ALA A 50 7.59 1.63 8.23
CA ALA A 50 7.43 3.06 8.50
C ALA A 50 6.07 3.41 9.11
N GLY A 51 5.14 2.45 9.16
CA GLY A 51 3.82 2.66 9.74
C GLY A 51 2.82 3.32 8.82
N TYR A 52 3.09 3.36 7.52
CA TYR A 52 2.19 3.98 6.55
C TYR A 52 1.07 3.05 6.11
N ILE A 53 1.30 1.75 6.18
CA ILE A 53 0.29 0.73 5.90
C ILE A 53 0.37 -0.37 6.95
N GLU A 54 -0.72 -1.13 7.09
CA GLU A 54 -0.78 -2.31 7.96
C GLU A 54 -1.21 -3.50 7.12
N GLU A 55 -0.63 -4.65 7.37
CA GLU A 55 -1.08 -5.89 6.74
C GLU A 55 -2.47 -6.24 7.26
N TYR A 56 -3.37 -6.54 6.34
CA TYR A 56 -4.67 -7.07 6.69
C TYR A 56 -4.57 -8.58 6.78
N ALA A 57 -4.54 -9.10 7.99
CA ALA A 57 -4.44 -10.53 8.23
C ALA A 57 -5.82 -11.15 8.27
N ASP A 58 -6.34 -11.51 7.12
CA ASP A 58 -7.50 -12.37 7.03
C ASP A 58 -7.02 -13.80 6.77
N ARG A 59 -7.21 -14.68 7.72
CA ARG A 59 -6.76 -16.06 7.61
C ARG A 59 -7.47 -16.85 6.52
N ALA A 60 -8.66 -16.43 6.13
CA ALA A 60 -9.42 -17.10 5.07
C ALA A 60 -8.82 -16.82 3.69
N MET A 61 -8.05 -15.75 3.58
CA MET A 61 -7.35 -15.42 2.36
C MET A 61 -5.87 -15.53 2.65
N SER A 62 -5.25 -16.59 2.24
CA SER A 62 -3.79 -16.67 2.33
C SER A 62 -3.24 -15.52 1.51
N SER A 63 -2.92 -14.46 2.16
CA SER A 63 -2.69 -13.20 1.51
C SER A 63 -1.27 -13.06 1.02
N ARG A 64 -0.88 -13.88 0.09
CA ARG A 64 0.31 -13.58 -0.68
C ARG A 64 0.14 -12.35 -1.54
N ASN A 65 -1.10 -11.91 -1.71
CA ASN A 65 -1.41 -10.82 -2.62
C ASN A 65 -1.52 -9.48 -1.92
N GLY A 66 -1.14 -9.44 -0.63
CA GLY A 66 -0.98 -8.18 0.03
C GLY A 66 -2.23 -7.31 0.04
N MET A 67 -3.20 -7.70 0.86
CA MET A 67 -4.26 -6.80 1.24
C MET A 67 -3.76 -5.98 2.43
N PHE A 68 -3.93 -4.67 2.35
CA PHE A 68 -3.40 -3.75 3.34
C PHE A 68 -4.45 -2.73 3.74
N LEU A 69 -4.21 -2.08 4.86
CA LEU A 69 -4.94 -0.89 5.28
C LEU A 69 -3.98 0.27 5.25
N ILE A 70 -4.40 1.40 4.72
CA ILE A 70 -3.60 2.63 4.79
C ILE A 70 -3.88 3.30 6.13
N THR A 71 -2.82 3.55 6.90
CA THR A 71 -2.94 4.19 8.20
C THR A 71 -3.18 5.70 8.05
N LEU A 72 -3.58 6.36 9.13
CA LEU A 72 -3.67 7.81 9.14
C LEU A 72 -2.32 8.45 8.83
N GLN A 73 -1.24 7.85 9.31
CA GLN A 73 0.11 8.30 9.02
C GLN A 73 0.42 8.19 7.52
N GLY A 74 -0.04 7.11 6.88
CA GLY A 74 0.10 6.94 5.44
C GLY A 74 -0.65 8.00 4.65
N ILE A 75 -1.87 8.32 5.07
CA ILE A 75 -2.67 9.37 4.44
C ILE A 75 -1.97 10.71 4.59
N ALA A 76 -1.48 11.04 5.77
CA ALA A 76 -0.74 12.27 6.00
C ALA A 76 0.52 12.36 5.13
N ALA A 77 1.22 11.25 4.94
CA ALA A 77 2.40 11.23 4.08
C ALA A 77 2.06 11.53 2.61
N ILE A 78 0.92 11.05 2.13
CA ILE A 78 0.44 11.37 0.78
C ILE A 78 0.10 12.85 0.67
N ASP A 79 -0.63 13.38 1.64
CA ASP A 79 -1.08 14.77 1.63
C ASP A 79 0.06 15.77 1.73
N ASN A 80 1.16 15.39 2.36
CA ASN A 80 2.33 16.22 2.55
C ASN A 80 3.42 16.03 1.49
N ALA A 81 3.15 15.20 0.52
CA ALA A 81 4.13 14.88 -0.52
C ALA A 81 4.16 15.90 -1.66
#